data_9f82ffff9e00ecec5ab42e2aea536872
#
_entry.id   9f82ffff9e00ecec5ab42e2aea536872
#
_cell.length_a   1.000
_cell.length_b   1.000
_cell.length_c   1.000
_cell.angle_alpha   90.00
_cell.angle_beta   90.00
_cell.angle_gamma   90.00
#
_symmetry.space_group_name_H-M   'P 1'
#
loop_
_entity.id
_entity.type
_entity.pdbx_description
1 polymer ?
#
loop_
_entity_poly.entity_id
_entity_poly.type
_entity_poly.pdbx_seq_one_letter_code
_entity_poly.pdbx_strand_id
1 'polypeptide(L)'
;ASDVYKRQLMADVMGEDMIMAAMGSGWFWYDCLYNVKSRYTATTWRSYDLWNCYYTWISNANYILDAEETMAGTETEVNYIMGQAYAIRAYSYFMLAQSFARTYKGHEGEPCCPIYVEPTVAGTEGKPRSTVQETYAQIMNDINKAVERLNGTTRKHISHIDYATALGLQARIALVMEDWATAKKSSEEAIAVSKCTIAKVSEFKGLNSVSAPNVMWGAEIISDQSGMYAGLFTHMDADADKYGAKARKQINNCLLYTSPS
;
A
#
# COMPACT_ATOMS: atom_id res chain seq x y z
N ALA A 1 -8.01 -5.17 9.51
CA ALA A 1 -6.91 -4.66 10.36
C ALA A 1 -5.80 -5.70 10.58
N SER A 2 -6.14 -6.98 10.83
CA SER A 2 -5.13 -8.02 11.12
C SER A 2 -4.10 -8.25 10.00
N ASP A 3 -4.40 -7.89 8.77
CA ASP A 3 -3.52 -8.18 7.62
C ASP A 3 -2.58 -7.02 7.27
N VAL A 4 -2.85 -5.81 7.75
CA VAL A 4 -2.02 -4.62 7.48
C VAL A 4 -0.66 -4.75 8.17
N TYR A 5 -0.61 -5.12 9.45
CA TYR A 5 0.66 -5.28 10.18
C TYR A 5 1.50 -6.45 9.66
N LYS A 6 0.85 -7.53 9.17
CA LYS A 6 1.58 -8.66 8.58
C LYS A 6 2.36 -8.25 7.35
N ARG A 7 1.80 -7.36 6.54
CA ARG A 7 2.45 -6.83 5.33
C ARG A 7 3.59 -5.90 5.67
N GLN A 8 3.38 -5.01 6.64
CA GLN A 8 4.44 -4.12 7.11
C GLN A 8 5.61 -4.93 7.65
N LEU A 9 5.39 -5.84 8.60
CA LEU A 9 6.43 -6.69 9.14
C LEU A 9 7.16 -7.50 8.08
N MET A 10 6.45 -8.02 7.09
CA MET A 10 7.06 -8.74 5.98
C MET A 10 7.96 -7.83 5.15
N ALA A 11 7.50 -6.62 4.83
CA ALA A 11 8.30 -5.65 4.07
C ALA A 11 9.54 -5.22 4.85
N ASP A 12 9.38 -4.90 6.14
CA ASP A 12 10.48 -4.46 7.01
C ASP A 12 11.55 -5.56 7.19
N VAL A 13 11.11 -6.82 7.36
CA VAL A 13 12.02 -7.97 7.50
C VAL A 13 12.72 -8.30 6.18
N MET A 14 12.03 -8.19 5.05
CA MET A 14 12.62 -8.43 3.73
C MET A 14 13.42 -7.24 3.21
N GLY A 15 13.13 -6.04 3.68
CA GLY A 15 13.88 -4.82 3.37
C GLY A 15 15.13 -4.64 4.20
N GLU A 16 15.43 -5.59 5.10
CA GLU A 16 16.55 -5.53 6.04
C GLU A 16 16.45 -4.42 7.10
N ASP A 17 15.32 -3.70 7.17
CA ASP A 17 15.07 -2.72 8.22
C ASP A 17 14.93 -3.39 9.59
N MET A 18 14.44 -4.62 9.60
CA MET A 18 14.30 -5.45 10.78
C MET A 18 15.05 -6.77 10.63
N ILE A 19 15.62 -7.24 11.74
CA ILE A 19 16.32 -8.54 11.81
C ILE A 19 15.67 -9.46 12.84
N MET A 20 15.90 -10.75 12.68
CA MET A 20 15.53 -11.78 13.65
C MET A 20 16.77 -12.55 14.08
N ALA A 21 17.06 -12.55 15.39
CA ALA A 21 18.22 -13.23 15.94
C ALA A 21 18.06 -14.77 16.02
N ALA A 22 16.83 -15.27 16.06
CA ALA A 22 16.52 -16.70 16.19
C ALA A 22 15.14 -17.03 15.60
N MET A 23 14.92 -18.30 15.29
CA MET A 23 13.66 -18.80 14.72
C MET A 23 12.46 -18.54 15.63
N GLY A 24 12.58 -18.76 16.94
CA GLY A 24 11.54 -18.54 17.94
C GLY A 24 10.20 -19.17 17.57
N SER A 25 9.16 -18.34 17.42
CA SER A 25 7.83 -18.75 17.00
C SER A 25 7.72 -19.10 15.51
N GLY A 26 8.79 -18.90 14.72
CA GLY A 26 8.81 -19.12 13.27
C GLY A 26 8.15 -18.04 12.41
N TRP A 27 7.45 -17.08 13.03
CA TRP A 27 6.80 -15.99 12.29
C TRP A 27 7.83 -15.10 11.61
N PHE A 28 7.73 -14.99 10.28
CA PHE A 28 8.64 -14.23 9.40
C PHE A 28 10.09 -14.75 9.33
N TRP A 29 10.40 -15.90 9.95
CA TRP A 29 11.75 -16.47 9.91
C TRP A 29 12.21 -16.76 8.47
N TYR A 30 11.36 -17.39 7.67
CA TYR A 30 11.70 -17.70 6.28
C TYR A 30 11.76 -16.46 5.40
N ASP A 31 11.00 -15.41 5.72
CA ASP A 31 11.07 -14.12 5.02
C ASP A 31 12.42 -13.43 5.32
N CYS A 32 12.87 -13.44 6.58
CA CYS A 32 14.18 -12.92 7.00
C CYS A 32 15.36 -13.64 6.32
N LEU A 33 15.20 -14.92 6.02
CA LEU A 33 16.20 -15.71 5.32
C LEU A 33 16.07 -15.67 3.80
N TYR A 34 15.20 -14.87 3.24
CA TYR A 34 14.85 -14.85 1.82
C TYR A 34 14.49 -16.26 1.27
N ASN A 35 13.97 -17.10 2.15
CA ASN A 35 13.59 -18.47 1.81
C ASN A 35 12.15 -18.49 1.30
N VAL A 36 11.96 -18.98 0.07
CA VAL A 36 10.65 -19.04 -0.59
C VAL A 36 9.68 -20.06 0.02
N LYS A 37 10.05 -20.80 1.05
CA LYS A 37 9.26 -21.87 1.65
C LYS A 37 7.83 -21.46 2.03
N SER A 38 7.63 -20.21 2.42
CA SER A 38 6.30 -19.67 2.73
C SER A 38 5.56 -19.08 1.53
N ARG A 39 6.07 -19.24 0.30
CA ARG A 39 5.54 -18.58 -0.92
C ARG A 39 5.45 -19.45 -2.16
N TYR A 40 5.97 -20.68 -2.13
CA TYR A 40 6.08 -21.51 -3.33
C TYR A 40 4.79 -22.22 -3.75
N THR A 41 3.70 -22.07 -3.01
CA THR A 41 2.38 -22.54 -3.40
C THR A 41 1.36 -21.42 -3.37
N ALA A 42 0.39 -21.44 -4.28
CA ALA A 42 -0.67 -20.43 -4.38
C ALA A 42 -1.58 -20.37 -3.14
N THR A 43 -1.65 -21.45 -2.37
CA THR A 43 -2.47 -21.57 -1.16
C THR A 43 -1.72 -21.14 0.11
N THR A 44 -0.43 -20.84 0.01
CA THR A 44 0.34 -20.37 1.15
C THR A 44 -0.15 -18.97 1.53
N TRP A 45 -0.47 -18.75 2.80
CA TRP A 45 -1.08 -17.52 3.29
C TRP A 45 -0.33 -16.23 2.90
N ARG A 46 0.98 -16.25 2.78
CA ARG A 46 1.80 -15.12 2.34
C ARG A 46 1.44 -14.63 0.93
N SER A 47 1.36 -15.54 -0.01
CA SER A 47 1.01 -15.23 -1.38
C SER A 47 -0.49 -14.96 -1.52
N TYR A 48 -1.31 -15.80 -0.88
CA TYR A 48 -2.76 -15.73 -0.95
C TYR A 48 -3.32 -14.46 -0.32
N ASP A 49 -2.89 -14.10 0.90
CA ASP A 49 -3.43 -12.94 1.62
C ASP A 49 -3.19 -11.63 0.87
N LEU A 50 -1.98 -11.42 0.33
CA LEU A 50 -1.66 -10.22 -0.45
C LEU A 50 -2.49 -10.16 -1.74
N TRP A 51 -2.50 -11.25 -2.49
CA TRP A 51 -3.24 -11.35 -3.74
C TRP A 51 -4.74 -11.11 -3.53
N ASN A 52 -5.34 -11.89 -2.63
CA ASN A 52 -6.77 -11.82 -2.34
C ASN A 52 -7.20 -10.44 -1.81
N CYS A 53 -6.41 -9.83 -0.95
CA CYS A 53 -6.74 -8.53 -0.41
C CYS A 53 -6.79 -7.44 -1.49
N TYR A 54 -5.77 -7.34 -2.34
CA TYR A 54 -5.76 -6.31 -3.37
C TYR A 54 -6.81 -6.56 -4.44
N TYR A 55 -7.07 -7.83 -4.82
CA TYR A 55 -8.16 -8.11 -5.74
C TYR A 55 -9.54 -7.86 -5.13
N THR A 56 -9.72 -8.04 -3.82
CA THR A 56 -10.96 -7.62 -3.14
C THR A 56 -11.15 -6.10 -3.24
N TRP A 57 -10.10 -5.31 -3.06
CA TRP A 57 -10.18 -3.87 -3.20
C TRP A 57 -10.44 -3.44 -4.65
N ILE A 58 -9.81 -4.10 -5.62
CA ILE A 58 -10.05 -3.89 -7.05
C ILE A 58 -11.51 -4.19 -7.39
N SER A 59 -12.03 -5.33 -6.92
CA SER A 59 -13.43 -5.71 -7.15
C SER A 59 -14.38 -4.67 -6.58
N ASN A 60 -14.20 -4.24 -5.33
CA ASN A 60 -15.02 -3.21 -4.72
C ASN A 60 -14.94 -1.88 -5.48
N ALA A 61 -13.75 -1.48 -5.91
CA ALA A 61 -13.57 -0.28 -6.74
C ALA A 61 -14.31 -0.40 -8.07
N ASN A 62 -14.25 -1.57 -8.72
CA ASN A 62 -14.96 -1.80 -9.98
C ASN A 62 -16.49 -1.66 -9.82
N TYR A 63 -17.08 -2.19 -8.74
CA TYR A 63 -18.50 -1.99 -8.46
C TYR A 63 -18.88 -0.53 -8.25
N ILE A 64 -18.03 0.25 -7.59
CA ILE A 64 -18.26 1.69 -7.40
C ILE A 64 -18.17 2.41 -8.75
N LEU A 65 -17.15 2.10 -9.56
CA LEU A 65 -16.92 2.73 -10.85
C LEU A 65 -18.02 2.41 -11.86
N ASP A 66 -18.56 1.20 -11.84
CA ASP A 66 -19.66 0.75 -12.69
C ASP A 66 -20.98 1.47 -12.37
N ALA A 67 -21.15 1.91 -11.13
CA ALA A 67 -22.36 2.60 -10.68
C ALA A 67 -22.38 4.11 -11.02
N GLU A 68 -21.39 4.67 -11.70
CA GLU A 68 -21.25 6.12 -11.91
C GLU A 68 -22.51 6.76 -12.49
N GLU A 69 -23.09 6.17 -13.55
CA GLU A 69 -24.26 6.72 -14.26
C GLU A 69 -25.54 6.72 -13.40
N THR A 70 -25.60 5.85 -12.39
CA THR A 70 -26.77 5.71 -11.50
C THR A 70 -26.57 6.36 -10.13
N MET A 71 -25.38 6.91 -9.89
CA MET A 71 -25.04 7.50 -8.60
C MET A 71 -25.77 8.82 -8.39
N ALA A 72 -26.56 8.91 -7.32
CA ALA A 72 -27.23 10.14 -6.93
C ALA A 72 -26.25 11.07 -6.18
N GLY A 73 -26.32 12.37 -6.48
CA GLY A 73 -25.49 13.39 -5.83
C GLY A 73 -25.14 14.53 -6.78
N THR A 74 -24.47 15.53 -6.26
CA THR A 74 -23.87 16.59 -7.07
C THR A 74 -22.64 16.04 -7.81
N GLU A 75 -22.27 16.68 -8.91
CA GLU A 75 -21.06 16.32 -9.66
C GLU A 75 -19.80 16.26 -8.75
N THR A 76 -19.67 17.20 -7.83
CA THR A 76 -18.55 17.22 -6.87
C THR A 76 -18.56 16.01 -5.93
N GLU A 77 -19.75 15.57 -5.46
CA GLU A 77 -19.87 14.38 -4.60
C GLU A 77 -19.59 13.10 -5.38
N VAL A 78 -20.08 12.99 -6.60
CA VAL A 78 -19.78 11.87 -7.50
C VAL A 78 -18.27 11.84 -7.79
N ASN A 79 -17.67 12.95 -8.19
CA ASN A 79 -16.24 13.06 -8.45
C ASN A 79 -15.40 12.68 -7.23
N TYR A 80 -15.82 13.06 -6.03
CA TYR A 80 -15.14 12.69 -4.79
C TYR A 80 -15.13 11.18 -4.54
N ILE A 81 -16.22 10.48 -4.83
CA ILE A 81 -16.33 9.02 -4.68
C ILE A 81 -15.54 8.31 -5.78
N MET A 82 -15.76 8.70 -7.03
CA MET A 82 -15.13 8.11 -8.19
C MET A 82 -13.61 8.25 -8.15
N GLY A 83 -13.13 9.44 -7.79
CA GLY A 83 -11.70 9.69 -7.65
C GLY A 83 -11.01 8.79 -6.63
N GLN A 84 -11.67 8.52 -5.49
CA GLN A 84 -11.15 7.59 -4.50
C GLN A 84 -11.16 6.14 -5.00
N ALA A 85 -12.22 5.71 -5.71
CA ALA A 85 -12.30 4.37 -6.28
C ALA A 85 -11.20 4.14 -7.32
N TYR A 86 -10.94 5.11 -8.21
CA TYR A 86 -9.80 5.06 -9.14
C TYR A 86 -8.46 5.00 -8.40
N ALA A 87 -8.25 5.83 -7.37
CA ALA A 87 -7.01 5.84 -6.61
C ALA A 87 -6.75 4.51 -5.88
N ILE A 88 -7.78 3.90 -5.29
CA ILE A 88 -7.67 2.60 -4.61
C ILE A 88 -7.38 1.49 -5.62
N ARG A 89 -7.99 1.50 -6.80
CA ARG A 89 -7.71 0.52 -7.85
C ARG A 89 -6.29 0.65 -8.38
N ALA A 90 -5.84 1.86 -8.66
CA ALA A 90 -4.45 2.14 -9.04
C ALA A 90 -3.46 1.66 -7.99
N TYR A 91 -3.69 2.01 -6.73
CA TYR A 91 -2.85 1.59 -5.61
C TYR A 91 -2.80 0.06 -5.48
N SER A 92 -3.95 -0.60 -5.62
CA SER A 92 -4.04 -2.06 -5.50
C SER A 92 -3.25 -2.77 -6.59
N TYR A 93 -3.37 -2.35 -7.86
CA TYR A 93 -2.57 -2.88 -8.96
C TYR A 93 -1.08 -2.56 -8.79
N PHE A 94 -0.75 -1.37 -8.31
CA PHE A 94 0.63 -1.00 -8.02
C PHE A 94 1.27 -1.91 -6.97
N MET A 95 0.55 -2.22 -5.89
CA MET A 95 1.02 -3.13 -4.85
C MET A 95 1.12 -4.59 -5.34
N LEU A 96 0.20 -5.03 -6.22
CA LEU A 96 0.29 -6.34 -6.88
C LEU A 96 1.52 -6.40 -7.79
N ALA A 97 1.77 -5.38 -8.59
CA ALA A 97 2.94 -5.33 -9.46
C ALA A 97 4.24 -5.40 -8.67
N GLN A 98 4.37 -4.63 -7.59
CA GLN A 98 5.54 -4.66 -6.71
C GLN A 98 5.75 -6.01 -5.99
N SER A 99 4.66 -6.74 -5.70
CA SER A 99 4.73 -7.99 -4.93
C SER A 99 4.89 -9.24 -5.79
N PHE A 100 4.41 -9.22 -7.05
CA PHE A 100 4.28 -10.40 -7.89
C PHE A 100 4.92 -10.29 -9.27
N ALA A 101 5.55 -9.16 -9.57
CA ALA A 101 6.29 -8.95 -10.81
C ALA A 101 7.69 -8.36 -10.52
N ARG A 102 8.48 -8.25 -11.55
CA ARG A 102 9.75 -7.51 -11.50
C ARG A 102 9.52 -6.00 -11.59
N THR A 103 10.56 -5.23 -11.34
CA THR A 103 10.56 -3.77 -11.53
C THR A 103 10.15 -3.40 -12.95
N TYR A 104 9.60 -2.20 -13.14
CA TYR A 104 9.08 -1.78 -14.43
C TYR A 104 10.16 -1.77 -15.53
N LYS A 105 11.26 -1.03 -15.28
CA LYS A 105 12.28 -0.78 -16.29
C LYS A 105 13.07 -2.04 -16.65
N GLY A 106 13.06 -2.37 -17.94
CA GLY A 106 13.74 -3.54 -18.48
C GLY A 106 12.95 -4.85 -18.37
N HIS A 107 11.72 -4.82 -17.83
CA HIS A 107 10.87 -6.00 -17.64
C HIS A 107 9.44 -5.77 -18.14
N GLU A 108 9.24 -4.79 -19.01
CA GLU A 108 7.94 -4.32 -19.50
C GLU A 108 7.11 -5.46 -20.12
N GLY A 109 7.75 -6.38 -20.82
CA GLY A 109 7.10 -7.54 -21.46
C GLY A 109 6.87 -8.75 -20.55
N GLU A 110 7.35 -8.73 -19.31
CA GLU A 110 7.21 -9.86 -18.40
C GLU A 110 5.81 -9.95 -17.77
N PRO A 111 5.37 -11.17 -17.31
CA PRO A 111 4.07 -11.33 -16.71
C PRO A 111 3.95 -10.59 -15.37
N CYS A 112 2.84 -9.88 -15.18
CA CYS A 112 2.51 -9.19 -13.92
C CYS A 112 1.28 -9.81 -13.25
N CYS A 113 0.09 -9.28 -13.49
CA CYS A 113 -1.15 -9.75 -12.87
C CYS A 113 -2.34 -9.58 -13.83
N PRO A 114 -3.41 -10.37 -13.69
CA PRO A 114 -4.64 -10.20 -14.47
C PRO A 114 -5.30 -8.84 -14.23
N ILE A 115 -5.76 -8.17 -15.29
CA ILE A 115 -6.41 -6.87 -15.20
C ILE A 115 -7.93 -7.04 -15.31
N TYR A 116 -8.65 -6.63 -14.26
CA TYR A 116 -10.10 -6.56 -14.18
C TYR A 116 -10.51 -5.10 -13.94
N VAL A 117 -11.24 -4.53 -14.87
CA VAL A 117 -11.71 -3.14 -14.81
C VAL A 117 -13.22 -3.01 -14.70
N GLU A 118 -13.91 -4.15 -14.68
CA GLU A 118 -15.36 -4.29 -14.57
C GLU A 118 -15.69 -5.15 -13.35
N PRO A 119 -16.93 -5.05 -12.81
CA PRO A 119 -17.39 -5.95 -11.75
C PRO A 119 -17.26 -7.42 -12.16
N THR A 120 -16.80 -8.25 -11.23
CA THR A 120 -16.76 -9.70 -11.42
C THR A 120 -17.93 -10.34 -10.69
N VAL A 121 -18.61 -11.28 -11.37
CA VAL A 121 -19.76 -12.02 -10.84
C VAL A 121 -19.44 -13.51 -10.78
N ALA A 122 -20.31 -14.29 -10.14
CA ALA A 122 -20.19 -15.74 -10.14
C ALA A 122 -20.17 -16.27 -11.59
N GLY A 123 -19.15 -17.04 -11.95
CA GLY A 123 -18.96 -17.55 -13.31
C GLY A 123 -18.10 -16.65 -14.23
N THR A 124 -17.62 -15.50 -13.76
CA THR A 124 -16.64 -14.73 -14.52
C THR A 124 -15.40 -15.59 -14.79
N GLU A 125 -15.03 -15.71 -16.06
CA GLU A 125 -13.84 -16.47 -16.45
C GLU A 125 -12.56 -15.80 -15.97
N GLY A 126 -11.59 -16.62 -15.55
CA GLY A 126 -10.27 -16.14 -15.16
C GLY A 126 -9.50 -15.58 -16.37
N LYS A 127 -8.78 -14.48 -16.16
CA LYS A 127 -7.91 -13.88 -17.18
C LYS A 127 -6.46 -14.33 -17.00
N PRO A 128 -5.68 -14.46 -18.07
CA PRO A 128 -4.24 -14.64 -17.97
C PRO A 128 -3.57 -13.42 -17.32
N ARG A 129 -2.33 -13.58 -16.90
CA ARG A 129 -1.52 -12.45 -16.43
C ARG A 129 -1.24 -11.49 -17.59
N SER A 130 -1.52 -10.23 -17.38
CA SER A 130 -1.08 -9.15 -18.25
C SER A 130 0.40 -8.86 -18.04
N THR A 131 1.01 -8.16 -18.96
CA THR A 131 2.41 -7.74 -18.85
C THR A 131 2.60 -6.63 -17.80
N VAL A 132 3.84 -6.42 -17.40
CA VAL A 132 4.21 -5.28 -16.54
C VAL A 132 3.80 -3.97 -17.19
N GLN A 133 4.08 -3.80 -18.48
CA GLN A 133 3.70 -2.60 -19.23
C GLN A 133 2.19 -2.34 -19.22
N GLU A 134 1.38 -3.36 -19.55
CA GLU A 134 -0.08 -3.24 -19.54
C GLU A 134 -0.61 -2.91 -18.14
N THR A 135 -0.04 -3.54 -17.12
CA THR A 135 -0.44 -3.29 -15.72
C THR A 135 -0.13 -1.86 -15.30
N TYR A 136 1.08 -1.36 -15.59
CA TYR A 136 1.43 0.02 -15.26
C TYR A 136 0.68 1.06 -16.13
N ALA A 137 0.33 0.72 -17.36
CA ALA A 137 -0.55 1.55 -18.17
C ALA A 137 -1.95 1.69 -17.52
N GLN A 138 -2.50 0.59 -16.99
CA GLN A 138 -3.76 0.63 -16.24
C GLN A 138 -3.63 1.42 -14.94
N ILE A 139 -2.54 1.24 -14.19
CA ILE A 139 -2.25 1.98 -12.96
C ILE A 139 -2.21 3.49 -13.24
N MET A 140 -1.47 3.91 -14.28
CA MET A 140 -1.37 5.32 -14.66
C MET A 140 -2.68 5.89 -15.16
N ASN A 141 -3.45 5.13 -15.93
CA ASN A 141 -4.79 5.56 -16.35
C ASN A 141 -5.70 5.82 -15.15
N ASP A 142 -5.72 4.92 -14.17
CA ASP A 142 -6.55 5.06 -12.99
C ASP A 142 -6.08 6.21 -12.08
N ILE A 143 -4.77 6.34 -11.83
CA ILE A 143 -4.29 7.42 -10.96
C ILE A 143 -4.45 8.81 -11.62
N ASN A 144 -4.34 8.90 -12.94
CA ASN A 144 -4.62 10.15 -13.67
C ASN A 144 -6.09 10.56 -13.52
N LYS A 145 -7.02 9.60 -13.68
CA LYS A 145 -8.46 9.83 -13.44
C LYS A 145 -8.75 10.21 -11.98
N ALA A 146 -8.06 9.59 -11.02
CA ALA A 146 -8.19 9.94 -9.61
C ALA A 146 -7.77 11.38 -9.36
N VAL A 147 -6.63 11.81 -9.89
CA VAL A 147 -6.14 13.18 -9.79
C VAL A 147 -7.14 14.16 -10.42
N GLU A 148 -7.64 13.86 -11.63
CA GLU A 148 -8.63 14.69 -12.31
C GLU A 148 -9.91 14.84 -11.49
N ARG A 149 -10.51 13.73 -11.04
CA ARG A 149 -11.78 13.71 -10.31
C ARG A 149 -11.71 14.32 -8.92
N LEU A 150 -10.59 14.18 -8.23
CA LEU A 150 -10.41 14.72 -6.88
C LEU A 150 -10.07 16.21 -6.87
N ASN A 151 -9.67 16.77 -8.00
CA ASN A 151 -9.37 18.19 -8.11
C ASN A 151 -10.64 19.03 -7.81
N GLY A 152 -10.53 19.99 -6.89
CA GLY A 152 -11.64 20.82 -6.45
C GLY A 152 -12.60 20.17 -5.44
N THR A 153 -12.38 18.90 -5.07
CA THR A 153 -13.19 18.23 -4.03
C THR A 153 -12.62 18.51 -2.62
N THR A 154 -13.45 18.35 -1.60
CA THR A 154 -13.03 18.51 -0.20
C THR A 154 -13.08 17.19 0.54
N ARG A 155 -11.97 16.79 1.12
CA ARG A 155 -11.85 15.57 1.92
C ARG A 155 -12.68 15.66 3.21
N LYS A 156 -13.50 14.63 3.47
CA LYS A 156 -14.34 14.53 4.68
C LYS A 156 -13.59 13.94 5.89
N HIS A 157 -12.61 13.07 5.67
CA HIS A 157 -11.84 12.40 6.72
C HIS A 157 -10.40 12.11 6.27
N ILE A 158 -9.45 12.09 7.20
CA ILE A 158 -8.02 11.85 6.92
C ILE A 158 -7.74 10.49 6.25
N SER A 159 -8.60 9.49 6.47
CA SER A 159 -8.51 8.17 5.84
C SER A 159 -8.98 8.14 4.38
N HIS A 160 -9.63 9.19 3.91
CA HIS A 160 -10.06 9.31 2.52
C HIS A 160 -8.91 9.85 1.67
N ILE A 161 -8.85 9.41 0.43
CA ILE A 161 -7.87 9.92 -0.53
C ILE A 161 -8.40 11.25 -1.06
N ASP A 162 -7.60 12.30 -0.92
CA ASP A 162 -7.83 13.61 -1.50
C ASP A 162 -6.91 13.87 -2.70
N TYR A 163 -7.04 15.04 -3.30
CA TYR A 163 -6.24 15.47 -4.43
C TYR A 163 -4.72 15.41 -4.15
N ALA A 164 -4.29 15.91 -2.99
CA ALA A 164 -2.87 15.90 -2.60
C ALA A 164 -2.35 14.47 -2.45
N THR A 165 -3.14 13.59 -1.84
CA THR A 165 -2.80 12.16 -1.66
C THR A 165 -2.72 11.44 -3.00
N ALA A 166 -3.67 11.69 -3.92
CA ALA A 166 -3.65 11.12 -5.27
C ALA A 166 -2.41 11.54 -6.05
N LEU A 167 -2.01 12.81 -5.99
CA LEU A 167 -0.77 13.31 -6.57
C LEU A 167 0.47 12.65 -5.95
N GLY A 168 0.50 12.46 -4.64
CA GLY A 168 1.58 11.75 -3.95
C GLY A 168 1.69 10.29 -4.39
N LEU A 169 0.56 9.59 -4.57
CA LEU A 169 0.53 8.24 -5.12
C LEU A 169 1.01 8.22 -6.58
N GLN A 170 0.57 9.18 -7.40
CA GLN A 170 1.01 9.31 -8.79
C GLN A 170 2.53 9.53 -8.88
N ALA A 171 3.08 10.40 -8.04
CA ALA A 171 4.52 10.64 -7.96
C ALA A 171 5.29 9.35 -7.61
N ARG A 172 4.78 8.60 -6.65
CA ARG A 172 5.38 7.32 -6.22
C ARG A 172 5.34 6.24 -7.31
N ILE A 173 4.24 6.15 -8.05
CA ILE A 173 4.11 5.23 -9.19
C ILE A 173 5.08 5.63 -10.30
N ALA A 174 5.11 6.91 -10.67
CA ALA A 174 6.01 7.45 -11.69
C ALA A 174 7.49 7.24 -11.34
N LEU A 175 7.85 7.37 -10.06
CA LEU A 175 9.20 7.09 -9.56
C LEU A 175 9.64 5.65 -9.84
N VAL A 176 8.77 4.66 -9.61
CA VAL A 176 9.05 3.25 -9.89
C VAL A 176 9.15 2.98 -11.39
N MET A 177 8.42 3.73 -12.20
CA MET A 177 8.51 3.66 -13.67
C MET A 177 9.74 4.37 -14.25
N GLU A 178 10.51 5.09 -13.43
CA GLU A 178 11.58 6.01 -13.85
C GLU A 178 11.08 7.17 -14.72
N ASP A 179 9.79 7.51 -14.63
CA ASP A 179 9.24 8.75 -15.20
C ASP A 179 9.50 9.93 -14.26
N TRP A 180 10.74 10.39 -14.30
CA TRP A 180 11.23 11.46 -13.42
C TRP A 180 10.48 12.78 -13.59
N ALA A 181 9.98 13.06 -14.80
CA ALA A 181 9.25 14.29 -15.10
C ALA A 181 7.90 14.29 -14.37
N THR A 182 7.12 13.23 -14.51
CA THR A 182 5.85 13.07 -13.81
C THR A 182 6.06 12.96 -12.30
N ALA A 183 7.05 12.21 -11.83
CA ALA A 183 7.37 12.08 -10.41
C ALA A 183 7.66 13.44 -9.77
N LYS A 184 8.50 14.26 -10.42
CA LYS A 184 8.82 15.62 -9.96
C LYS A 184 7.57 16.50 -9.94
N LYS A 185 6.87 16.63 -11.06
CA LYS A 185 5.69 17.48 -11.19
C LYS A 185 4.64 17.16 -10.13
N SER A 186 4.28 15.87 -10.00
CA SER A 186 3.22 15.43 -9.09
C SER A 186 3.62 15.59 -7.63
N SER A 187 4.90 15.37 -7.27
CA SER A 187 5.37 15.60 -5.90
C SER A 187 5.40 17.09 -5.53
N GLU A 188 5.87 17.95 -6.42
CA GLU A 188 5.86 19.41 -6.20
C GLU A 188 4.43 19.94 -6.02
N GLU A 189 3.49 19.47 -6.86
CA GLU A 189 2.09 19.85 -6.76
C GLU A 189 1.43 19.29 -5.49
N ALA A 190 1.70 18.04 -5.14
CA ALA A 190 1.21 17.43 -3.89
C ALA A 190 1.65 18.24 -2.66
N ILE A 191 2.91 18.67 -2.61
CA ILE A 191 3.43 19.51 -1.53
C ILE A 191 2.73 20.85 -1.51
N ALA A 192 2.54 21.49 -2.67
CA ALA A 192 1.94 22.83 -2.77
C ALA A 192 0.47 22.87 -2.32
N VAL A 193 -0.31 21.81 -2.63
CA VAL A 193 -1.74 21.75 -2.29
C VAL A 193 -2.02 21.06 -0.95
N SER A 194 -1.05 20.31 -0.43
CA SER A 194 -1.16 19.65 0.88
C SER A 194 -1.14 20.69 1.99
N LYS A 195 -1.90 20.43 3.04
CA LYS A 195 -1.82 21.18 4.30
C LYS A 195 -0.73 20.64 5.24
N CYS A 196 0.03 19.65 4.80
CA CYS A 196 1.07 19.03 5.60
C CYS A 196 2.33 19.89 5.64
N THR A 197 3.04 19.82 6.75
CA THR A 197 4.33 20.48 6.93
C THR A 197 5.41 19.46 7.28
N ILE A 198 6.64 19.74 6.89
CA ILE A 198 7.77 18.88 7.32
C ILE A 198 7.94 19.06 8.83
N ALA A 199 7.84 17.96 9.57
CA ALA A 199 8.06 17.98 11.01
C ALA A 199 9.53 18.32 11.33
N LYS A 200 9.74 19.23 12.28
CA LYS A 200 11.08 19.48 12.81
C LYS A 200 11.53 18.30 13.68
N VAL A 201 12.83 18.03 13.72
CA VAL A 201 13.39 16.95 14.53
C VAL A 201 12.95 17.06 16.00
N SER A 202 12.90 18.28 16.55
CA SER A 202 12.45 18.56 17.93
C SER A 202 10.96 18.29 18.17
N GLU A 203 10.16 18.27 17.12
CA GLU A 203 8.70 18.07 17.15
C GLU A 203 8.33 16.61 16.80
N PHE A 204 9.27 15.85 16.24
CA PHE A 204 9.03 14.47 15.83
C PHE A 204 8.97 13.54 17.04
N LYS A 205 7.76 13.16 17.41
CA LYS A 205 7.47 12.22 18.53
C LYS A 205 7.08 10.81 18.05
N GLY A 206 7.45 10.48 16.81
CA GLY A 206 7.00 9.26 16.14
C GLY A 206 5.71 9.45 15.35
N LEU A 207 5.33 8.45 14.55
CA LEU A 207 4.09 8.43 13.77
C LEU A 207 2.97 7.78 14.58
N ASN A 208 2.60 8.38 15.70
CA ASN A 208 1.64 7.83 16.65
C ASN A 208 0.23 8.47 16.55
N SER A 209 0.04 9.40 15.62
CA SER A 209 -1.25 10.06 15.41
C SER A 209 -1.44 10.44 13.96
N VAL A 210 -2.64 10.23 13.43
CA VAL A 210 -3.04 10.71 12.10
C VAL A 210 -3.17 12.23 12.01
N SER A 211 -3.24 12.91 13.15
CA SER A 211 -3.26 14.38 13.24
C SER A 211 -1.87 15.01 13.31
N ALA A 212 -0.80 14.23 13.23
CA ALA A 212 0.54 14.80 13.12
C ALA A 212 0.67 15.64 11.84
N PRO A 213 1.34 16.81 11.89
CA PRO A 213 1.33 17.79 10.80
C PRO A 213 1.99 17.30 9.50
N ASN A 214 2.75 16.23 9.56
CA ASN A 214 3.41 15.60 8.42
C ASN A 214 2.63 14.39 7.86
N VAL A 215 1.46 14.06 8.41
CA VAL A 215 0.63 12.95 7.92
C VAL A 215 -0.35 13.45 6.87
N MET A 216 -0.13 13.08 5.63
CA MET A 216 -0.99 13.44 4.51
C MET A 216 -2.25 12.53 4.44
N TRP A 217 -2.09 11.25 4.71
CA TRP A 217 -3.13 10.23 4.63
C TRP A 217 -2.87 9.15 5.67
N GLY A 218 -3.91 8.69 6.35
CA GLY A 218 -3.79 7.65 7.36
C GLY A 218 -5.12 7.17 7.87
N ALA A 219 -5.16 5.94 8.36
CA ALA A 219 -6.30 5.37 9.04
C ALA A 219 -6.09 5.43 10.56
N GLU A 220 -7.07 5.93 11.29
CA GLU A 220 -7.11 5.85 12.73
C GLU A 220 -7.56 4.43 13.13
N ILE A 221 -6.69 3.71 13.84
CA ILE A 221 -6.97 2.35 14.30
C ILE A 221 -7.39 2.46 15.77
N ILE A 222 -8.64 2.16 16.05
CA ILE A 222 -9.17 2.11 17.42
C ILE A 222 -8.92 0.72 18.04
N SER A 223 -8.95 0.65 19.37
CA SER A 223 -8.66 -0.59 20.14
C SER A 223 -9.47 -1.80 19.68
N ASP A 224 -10.75 -1.60 19.35
CA ASP A 224 -11.64 -2.67 18.89
C ASP A 224 -11.27 -3.24 17.50
N GLN A 225 -10.51 -2.48 16.72
CA GLN A 225 -9.98 -2.87 15.40
C GLN A 225 -8.55 -3.42 15.48
N SER A 226 -7.87 -3.20 16.59
CA SER A 226 -6.51 -3.68 16.82
C SER A 226 -6.56 -5.05 17.51
N GLY A 227 -6.56 -6.13 16.72
CA GLY A 227 -6.25 -7.44 17.29
C GLY A 227 -4.84 -7.42 17.89
N MET A 228 -4.74 -7.46 19.21
CA MET A 228 -3.46 -7.47 19.94
C MET A 228 -2.62 -8.73 19.65
N TYR A 229 -3.28 -9.78 19.16
CA TYR A 229 -2.64 -11.05 18.83
C TYR A 229 -1.70 -10.89 17.61
N ALA A 230 -0.44 -11.17 17.82
CA ALA A 230 0.60 -11.15 16.78
C ALA A 230 0.76 -9.80 16.03
N GLY A 231 0.44 -8.68 16.66
CA GLY A 231 0.69 -7.34 16.11
C GLY A 231 2.17 -6.96 16.08
N LEU A 232 2.51 -5.86 15.38
CA LEU A 232 3.89 -5.37 15.29
C LEU A 232 4.56 -5.26 16.66
N PHE A 233 3.91 -4.61 17.60
CA PHE A 233 4.47 -4.40 18.93
C PHE A 233 4.64 -5.70 19.73
N THR A 234 3.72 -6.66 19.61
CA THR A 234 3.85 -7.96 20.28
C THR A 234 5.00 -8.79 19.72
N HIS A 235 5.41 -8.57 18.47
CA HIS A 235 6.60 -9.19 17.89
C HIS A 235 7.91 -8.55 18.34
N MET A 236 7.86 -7.30 18.81
CA MET A 236 9.02 -6.57 19.35
C MET A 236 9.10 -6.66 20.87
N ASP A 237 8.02 -7.04 21.55
CA ASP A 237 7.95 -7.11 23.00
C ASP A 237 8.76 -8.30 23.54
N ALA A 238 9.52 -8.05 24.59
CA ALA A 238 10.39 -9.05 25.23
C ALA A 238 9.72 -9.84 26.35
N ASP A 239 8.51 -9.47 26.72
CA ASP A 239 7.79 -10.15 27.80
C ASP A 239 7.56 -11.62 27.49
N ALA A 240 7.64 -12.47 28.52
CA ALA A 240 7.70 -13.93 28.39
C ALA A 240 6.47 -14.55 27.73
N ASP A 241 5.33 -13.89 27.81
CA ASP A 241 4.05 -14.30 27.24
C ASP A 241 3.72 -13.67 25.89
N LYS A 242 4.63 -12.86 25.32
CA LYS A 242 4.46 -12.21 24.02
C LYS A 242 5.20 -12.94 22.89
N TYR A 243 4.80 -12.67 21.65
CA TYR A 243 5.42 -13.27 20.45
C TYR A 243 6.90 -12.94 20.29
N GLY A 244 7.33 -11.79 20.79
CA GLY A 244 8.71 -11.36 20.76
C GLY A 244 9.62 -12.07 21.77
N ALA A 245 9.08 -12.75 22.77
CA ALA A 245 9.85 -13.32 23.87
C ALA A 245 11.02 -14.24 23.46
N LYS A 246 10.82 -15.05 22.42
CA LYS A 246 11.81 -16.05 21.97
C LYS A 246 12.56 -15.63 20.71
N ALA A 247 12.04 -14.69 19.92
CA ALA A 247 12.65 -14.26 18.67
C ALA A 247 12.15 -12.86 18.29
N ARG A 248 12.63 -11.88 19.03
CA ARG A 248 12.28 -10.47 18.77
C ARG A 248 12.69 -10.05 17.36
N LYS A 249 11.80 -9.32 16.69
CA LYS A 249 12.16 -8.51 15.56
C LYS A 249 12.80 -7.25 16.12
N GLN A 250 13.99 -6.95 15.67
CA GLN A 250 14.79 -5.83 16.15
C GLN A 250 15.13 -4.93 14.96
N ILE A 251 15.27 -3.65 15.20
CA ILE A 251 15.80 -2.73 14.20
C ILE A 251 17.22 -3.18 13.84
N ASN A 252 17.53 -3.22 12.55
CA ASN A 252 18.86 -3.58 12.09
C ASN A 252 19.88 -2.53 12.55
N ASN A 253 20.88 -2.95 13.31
CA ASN A 253 21.92 -2.06 13.80
C ASN A 253 22.68 -1.34 12.69
N CYS A 254 22.79 -1.95 11.49
CA CYS A 254 23.42 -1.31 10.35
C CYS A 254 22.75 0.01 9.99
N LEU A 255 21.42 0.12 10.14
CA LEU A 255 20.69 1.37 9.90
C LEU A 255 21.10 2.49 10.87
N LEU A 256 21.44 2.16 12.11
CA LEU A 256 21.87 3.13 13.11
C LEU A 256 23.26 3.72 12.80
N TYR A 257 24.12 2.95 12.13
CA TYR A 257 25.47 3.38 11.77
C TYR A 257 25.57 4.02 10.38
N THR A 258 24.59 3.76 9.50
CA THR A 258 24.58 4.30 8.13
C THR A 258 23.70 5.53 7.98
N SER A 259 22.84 5.80 8.95
CA SER A 259 22.09 7.06 8.98
C SER A 259 23.04 8.20 9.29
N PRO A 260 23.16 9.23 8.43
CA PRO A 260 23.90 10.43 8.78
C PRO A 260 23.27 11.05 10.01
N SER A 261 24.06 11.09 11.07
CA SER A 261 23.69 11.74 12.33
C SER A 261 23.53 13.26 12.14
#